data_787a8c0fda597ae621945e74c82e0573
#
_entry.id   787a8c0fda597ae621945e74c82e0573
#
_cell.length_a   1.000
_cell.length_b   1.000
_cell.length_c   1.000
_cell.angle_alpha   90.00
_cell.angle_beta   90.00
_cell.angle_gamma   90.00
#
_symmetry.space_group_name_H-M   'P 1'
#
loop_
_entity.id
_entity.type
_entity.pdbx_description
1 polymer ?
#
loop_
_entity_poly.entity_id
_entity_poly.type
_entity_poly.pdbx_seq_one_letter_code
_entity_poly.pdbx_strand_id
1 'polypeptide(L)'
;MYRLIYTKQALKDAKKAVAAGLKPKIKKLLDIVRIDPLSTPPACEKLVGNLAGAFSRRINIQHRLVYQVYEDIKVVKVLRMWTHYE
;
A
#
# COMPACT_ATOMS: atom_id res chain seq x y z
N MET A 1 -10.23 -6.44 11.71
CA MET A 1 -10.04 -5.82 10.39
C MET A 1 -9.52 -4.41 10.57
N TYR A 2 -8.58 -4.00 9.74
CA TYR A 2 -7.98 -2.66 9.82
C TYR A 2 -8.79 -1.67 9.01
N ARG A 3 -8.82 -0.42 9.49
CA ARG A 3 -9.40 0.68 8.73
C ARG A 3 -8.32 1.29 7.84
N LEU A 4 -8.63 1.50 6.57
CA LEU A 4 -7.70 2.11 5.63
C LEU A 4 -7.91 3.61 5.56
N ILE A 5 -6.83 4.38 5.66
CA ILE A 5 -6.85 5.82 5.43
C ILE A 5 -5.79 6.13 4.37
N TYR A 6 -5.95 7.26 3.69
CA TYR A 6 -5.13 7.59 2.53
C TYR A 6 -4.58 9.01 2.64
N THR A 7 -3.30 9.17 2.27
CA THR A 7 -2.72 10.51 2.12
C THR A 7 -3.25 11.15 0.84
N LYS A 8 -3.09 12.47 0.71
CA LYS A 8 -3.42 13.18 -0.54
C LYS A 8 -2.64 12.61 -1.71
N GLN A 9 -1.36 12.29 -1.49
CA GLN A 9 -0.52 11.70 -2.53
C GLN A 9 -1.04 10.32 -2.94
N ALA A 10 -1.48 9.51 -1.99
CA ALA A 10 -2.05 8.19 -2.29
C ALA A 10 -3.31 8.32 -3.15
N LEU A 11 -4.15 9.31 -2.86
CA LEU A 11 -5.37 9.55 -3.65
C LEU A 11 -5.05 9.99 -5.08
N LYS A 12 -4.03 10.82 -5.26
CA LYS A 12 -3.56 11.21 -6.59
C LYS A 12 -2.99 10.00 -7.34
N ASP A 13 -2.20 9.20 -6.63
CA ASP A 13 -1.62 7.97 -7.20
C ASP A 13 -2.73 7.01 -7.64
N ALA A 14 -3.78 6.89 -6.85
CA ALA A 14 -4.90 6.00 -7.16
C ALA A 14 -5.55 6.36 -8.50
N LYS A 15 -5.71 7.64 -8.79
CA LYS A 15 -6.27 8.09 -10.07
C LYS A 15 -5.39 7.66 -11.23
N LYS A 16 -4.07 7.82 -11.10
CA LYS A 16 -3.13 7.39 -12.13
C LYS A 16 -3.17 5.88 -12.33
N ALA A 17 -3.22 5.15 -11.23
CA ALA A 17 -3.22 3.70 -11.26
C ALA A 17 -4.50 3.14 -11.92
N VAL A 18 -5.65 3.75 -11.63
CA VAL A 18 -6.92 3.37 -12.27
C VAL A 18 -6.86 3.65 -13.76
N ALA A 19 -6.31 4.79 -14.17
CA ALA A 19 -6.15 5.15 -15.58
C ALA A 19 -5.22 4.16 -16.30
N ALA A 20 -4.27 3.56 -15.57
CA ALA A 20 -3.34 2.56 -16.13
C ALA A 20 -3.89 1.13 -16.09
N GLY A 21 -5.15 0.93 -15.66
CA GLY A 21 -5.78 -0.38 -15.62
C GLY A 21 -5.39 -1.23 -14.43
N LEU A 22 -4.83 -0.64 -13.38
CA LEU A 22 -4.34 -1.38 -12.21
C LEU A 22 -5.37 -1.53 -11.09
N LYS A 23 -6.58 -1.01 -11.28
CA LYS A 23 -7.62 -1.03 -10.23
C LYS A 23 -7.86 -2.42 -9.65
N PRO A 24 -8.03 -3.49 -10.44
CA PRO A 24 -8.27 -4.82 -9.88
C PRO A 24 -7.13 -5.31 -8.99
N LYS A 25 -5.88 -5.06 -9.41
CA LYS A 25 -4.71 -5.47 -8.63
C LYS A 25 -4.61 -4.72 -7.32
N ILE A 26 -4.86 -3.40 -7.36
CA ILE A 26 -4.82 -2.56 -6.17
C ILE A 26 -5.91 -2.95 -5.20
N LYS A 27 -7.13 -3.17 -5.69
CA LYS A 27 -8.25 -3.57 -4.84
C LYS A 27 -7.93 -4.88 -4.11
N LYS A 28 -7.38 -5.85 -4.83
CA LYS A 28 -7.00 -7.13 -4.23
C LYS A 28 -5.96 -6.95 -3.13
N LEU A 29 -4.96 -6.11 -3.36
CA LEU A 29 -3.93 -5.83 -2.35
C LEU A 29 -4.51 -5.11 -1.13
N LEU A 30 -5.39 -4.13 -1.35
CA LEU A 30 -6.02 -3.41 -0.26
C LEU A 30 -6.89 -4.33 0.60
N ASP A 31 -7.60 -5.27 -0.02
CA ASP A 31 -8.40 -6.24 0.72
C ASP A 31 -7.50 -7.12 1.59
N ILE A 32 -6.36 -7.57 1.07
CA ILE A 32 -5.40 -8.36 1.84
C ILE A 32 -4.85 -7.55 3.02
N VAL A 33 -4.44 -6.31 2.77
CA VAL A 33 -3.87 -5.43 3.78
C VAL A 33 -4.88 -5.10 4.87
N ARG A 34 -6.15 -4.95 4.50
CA ARG A 34 -7.21 -4.67 5.47
C ARG A 34 -7.39 -5.81 6.46
N ILE A 35 -7.26 -7.03 6.00
CA ILE A 35 -7.44 -8.22 6.85
C ILE A 35 -6.20 -8.47 7.68
N ASP A 36 -5.03 -8.48 7.03
CA ASP A 36 -3.75 -8.71 7.70
C ASP A 36 -2.64 -8.00 6.92
N PRO A 37 -2.24 -6.79 7.38
CA PRO A 37 -1.28 -5.97 6.63
C PRO A 37 0.13 -6.56 6.54
N LEU A 38 0.44 -7.58 7.32
CA LEU A 38 1.76 -8.20 7.32
C LEU A 38 1.75 -9.61 6.74
N SER A 39 0.62 -10.07 6.23
CA SER A 39 0.50 -11.43 5.70
C SER A 39 1.30 -11.63 4.42
N THR A 40 1.77 -12.84 4.22
CA THR A 40 2.45 -13.28 3.00
C THR A 40 1.86 -14.61 2.56
N PRO A 41 1.83 -14.90 1.24
CA PRO A 41 1.99 -14.02 0.12
C PRO A 41 0.82 -13.05 -0.02
N PRO A 42 0.94 -11.96 -0.83
CA PRO A 42 2.12 -11.57 -1.60
C PRO A 42 3.22 -11.00 -0.73
N ALA A 43 4.43 -10.88 -1.29
CA ALA A 43 5.59 -10.42 -0.54
C ALA A 43 5.36 -9.03 0.06
N CYS A 44 5.77 -8.87 1.30
CA CYS A 44 5.66 -7.62 2.04
C CYS A 44 7.07 -7.23 2.50
N GLU A 45 7.57 -6.10 2.03
CA GLU A 45 8.91 -5.63 2.36
C GLU A 45 8.85 -4.50 3.36
N LYS A 46 9.66 -4.60 4.42
CA LYS A 46 9.80 -3.53 5.38
C LYS A 46 10.79 -2.51 4.84
N LEU A 47 10.39 -1.25 4.82
CA LEU A 47 11.22 -0.18 4.29
C LEU A 47 12.17 0.37 5.34
N VAL A 48 13.31 0.89 4.87
CA VAL A 48 14.34 1.50 5.72
C VAL A 48 14.61 2.92 5.24
N GLY A 49 15.42 3.66 5.98
CA GLY A 49 15.76 5.04 5.63
C GLY A 49 14.61 6.00 5.95
N ASN A 50 14.33 6.91 5.02
CA ASN A 50 13.32 7.96 5.23
C ASN A 50 11.91 7.42 5.48
N LEU A 51 11.62 6.22 5.01
CA LEU A 51 10.32 5.59 5.20
C LEU A 51 10.39 4.41 6.17
N ALA A 52 11.35 4.43 7.09
CA ALA A 52 11.44 3.40 8.12
C ALA A 52 10.12 3.29 8.88
N GLY A 53 9.68 2.06 9.11
CA GLY A 53 8.37 1.79 9.74
C GLY A 53 7.24 1.61 8.75
N ALA A 54 7.47 1.86 7.45
CA ALA A 54 6.50 1.60 6.41
C ALA A 54 6.77 0.24 5.75
N PHE A 55 5.77 -0.27 5.04
CA PHE A 55 5.83 -1.52 4.31
C PHE A 55 5.48 -1.28 2.86
N SER A 56 6.00 -2.15 2.00
CA SER A 56 5.78 -2.06 0.56
C SER A 56 5.33 -3.40 0.00
N ARG A 57 4.32 -3.37 -0.86
CA ARG A 57 3.90 -4.54 -1.63
C ARG A 57 3.88 -4.17 -3.11
N ARG A 58 4.29 -5.10 -3.94
CA ARG A 58 4.32 -4.88 -5.38
C ARG A 58 2.90 -4.90 -5.95
N ILE A 59 2.52 -3.84 -6.67
CA ILE A 59 1.28 -3.81 -7.46
C ILE A 59 1.54 -4.48 -8.81
N ASN A 60 2.61 -4.04 -9.46
CA ASN A 60 3.12 -4.64 -10.70
C ASN A 60 4.63 -4.47 -10.72
N ILE A 61 5.27 -4.69 -11.87
CA ILE A 61 6.72 -4.62 -11.97
C ILE A 61 7.27 -3.21 -11.66
N GLN A 62 6.47 -2.16 -11.87
CA GLN A 62 6.89 -0.77 -11.69
C GLN A 62 6.38 -0.12 -10.41
N HIS A 63 5.16 -0.44 -10.00
CA HIS A 63 4.47 0.32 -8.96
C HIS A 63 4.27 -0.49 -7.70
N ARG A 64 4.29 0.21 -6.56
CA ARG A 64 4.18 -0.42 -5.26
C ARG A 64 3.12 0.29 -4.42
N LEU A 65 2.49 -0.50 -3.56
CA LEU A 65 1.62 0.00 -2.51
C LEU A 65 2.48 0.20 -1.27
N VAL A 66 2.58 1.44 -0.79
CA VAL A 66 3.39 1.77 0.39
C VAL A 66 2.45 2.23 1.50
N TYR A 67 2.61 1.66 2.69
CA TYR A 67 1.71 1.93 3.81
C TYR A 67 2.38 1.78 5.16
N GLN A 68 1.79 2.41 6.17
CA GLN A 68 2.17 2.27 7.58
C GLN A 68 1.05 1.56 8.33
N VAL A 69 1.43 0.79 9.37
CA VAL A 69 0.48 0.04 10.19
C VAL A 69 0.49 0.59 11.61
N TYR A 70 -0.68 0.94 12.10
CA TYR A 70 -0.89 1.39 13.48
C TYR A 70 -1.69 0.32 14.21
N GLU A 71 -0.98 -0.58 14.86
CA GLU A 71 -1.56 -1.76 15.50
C GLU A 71 -2.52 -1.42 16.62
N ASP A 72 -2.19 -0.41 17.42
CA ASP A 72 -2.95 -0.04 18.60
C ASP A 72 -4.36 0.48 18.26
N ILE A 73 -4.51 1.15 17.14
CA ILE A 73 -5.80 1.68 16.70
C ILE A 73 -6.37 0.95 15.48
N LYS A 74 -5.70 -0.11 15.04
CA LYS A 74 -6.11 -0.93 13.90
C LYS A 74 -6.37 -0.11 12.65
N VAL A 75 -5.39 0.72 12.28
CA VAL A 75 -5.43 1.58 11.11
C VAL A 75 -4.23 1.28 10.22
N VAL A 76 -4.46 1.27 8.91
CA VAL A 76 -3.41 1.25 7.91
C VAL A 76 -3.49 2.56 7.12
N LYS A 77 -2.38 3.30 7.12
CA LYS A 77 -2.28 4.56 6.39
C LYS A 77 -1.56 4.30 5.08
N VAL A 78 -2.28 4.44 3.97
CA VAL A 78 -1.70 4.25 2.64
C VAL A 78 -0.99 5.53 2.23
N LEU A 79 0.31 5.43 1.98
CA LEU A 79 1.16 6.57 1.65
C LEU A 79 1.28 6.79 0.16
N ARG A 80 1.45 5.72 -0.61
CA ARG A 80 1.64 5.77 -2.06
C ARG A 80 1.02 4.55 -2.73
N MET A 81 0.60 4.70 -3.98
CA MET A 81 0.05 3.59 -4.78
C MET A 81 0.59 3.55 -6.21
N TRP A 82 1.37 4.51 -6.60
CA TRP A 82 1.83 4.63 -7.99
C TRP A 82 3.33 4.56 -8.12
N THR A 83 4.02 4.94 -7.08
CA THR A 83 5.44 5.15 -7.17
C THR A 83 6.23 3.86 -7.27
N HIS A 84 7.29 3.94 -8.01
CA HIS A 84 8.41 3.06 -8.03
C HIS A 84 9.34 3.53 -6.91
N TYR A 85 9.42 2.80 -5.84
CA TYR A 85 10.16 3.19 -4.66
C TYR A 85 11.55 2.56 -4.64
N GLU A 86 12.57 3.37 -4.47
CA GLU A 86 13.94 2.91 -4.37
C GLU A 86 14.49 3.03 -2.96
#